data_a1c486f7e8079f0aaed8a285305b59d8
#
_entry.id   a1c486f7e8079f0aaed8a285305b59d8
#
_cell.length_a   1.000
_cell.length_b   1.000
_cell.length_c   1.000
_cell.angle_alpha   90.00
_cell.angle_beta   90.00
_cell.angle_gamma   90.00
#
_symmetry.space_group_name_H-M   'P 1'
#
loop_
_entity.id
_entity.type
_entity.pdbx_description
1 polymer ?
#
loop_
_entity_poly.entity_id
_entity_poly.type
_entity_poly.pdbx_seq_one_letter_code
_entity_poly.pdbx_strand_id
1 'polypeptide(L)'
;YEIASCLVGSEMCIRDRFICCGLIPWTFFSSAITRSAFTMVENGNIVKKVYFPREILPISIVTSEAVNFLISTIIILAFVIFGGIGISKYIIFYPLVLVAQYVLLIAIGLIVSSISVYVRDLQHLIGVALQLFFYATPIVYSADVIPAEYRWILNINPMTYIIEAYRDIFYNQTMIDIVPLLLLIVGSLVACVIGYMIFNKLQKGFAEQL
;
A
#
# COMPACT_ATOMS: atom_id res chain seq x y z
N TYR A 1 21.54 -13.71 34.71
CA TYR A 1 21.88 -13.53 33.29
C TYR A 1 20.79 -14.05 32.36
N GLU A 2 20.08 -15.13 32.69
CA GLU A 2 19.00 -15.70 31.86
C GLU A 2 17.73 -14.81 31.82
N ILE A 3 17.41 -14.12 32.90
CA ILE A 3 16.25 -13.22 32.97
C ILE A 3 16.45 -11.99 32.05
N ALA A 4 17.66 -11.46 31.94
CA ALA A 4 18.00 -10.35 31.08
C ALA A 4 17.95 -10.73 29.59
N SER A 5 18.35 -11.94 29.23
CA SER A 5 18.29 -12.44 27.86
C SER A 5 16.85 -12.72 27.39
N CYS A 6 15.97 -13.18 28.30
CA CYS A 6 14.54 -13.32 28.03
C CYS A 6 13.82 -11.97 27.82
N LEU A 7 14.13 -10.96 28.63
CA LEU A 7 13.56 -9.62 28.53
C LEU A 7 14.01 -8.91 27.24
N VAL A 8 15.31 -8.98 26.91
CA VAL A 8 15.86 -8.41 25.67
C VAL A 8 15.27 -9.11 24.44
N GLY A 9 15.08 -10.44 24.48
CA GLY A 9 14.47 -11.19 23.39
C GLY A 9 12.97 -10.85 23.18
N SER A 10 12.23 -10.63 24.27
CA SER A 10 10.79 -10.30 24.18
C SER A 10 10.54 -8.88 23.65
N GLU A 11 11.31 -7.88 24.08
CA GLU A 11 11.18 -6.50 23.60
C GLU A 11 11.61 -6.39 22.13
N MET A 12 12.64 -7.11 21.72
CA MET A 12 13.08 -7.16 20.32
C MET A 12 11.99 -7.79 19.43
N CYS A 13 11.36 -8.87 19.86
CA CYS A 13 10.23 -9.49 19.16
C CYS A 13 8.99 -8.58 19.06
N ILE A 14 8.73 -7.76 20.07
CA ILE A 14 7.61 -6.82 20.09
C ILE A 14 7.83 -5.69 19.07
N ARG A 15 9.03 -5.13 19.06
CA ARG A 15 9.41 -4.08 18.11
C ARG A 15 9.43 -4.57 16.67
N ASP A 16 9.94 -5.78 16.46
CA ASP A 16 10.00 -6.37 15.11
C ASP A 16 8.60 -6.60 14.55
N ARG A 17 7.65 -7.05 15.37
CA ARG A 17 6.24 -7.19 14.97
C ARG A 17 5.61 -5.85 14.60
N PHE A 18 5.83 -4.82 15.41
CA PHE A 18 5.33 -3.48 15.14
C PHE A 18 5.82 -2.96 13.78
N ILE A 19 7.10 -3.15 13.49
CA ILE A 19 7.72 -2.77 12.21
C ILE A 19 7.16 -3.62 11.07
N CYS A 20 7.06 -4.93 11.22
CA CYS A 20 6.54 -5.83 10.17
C CYS A 20 5.10 -5.50 9.80
N CYS A 21 4.23 -5.20 10.77
CA CYS A 21 2.85 -4.82 10.52
C CYS A 21 2.72 -3.51 9.70
N GLY A 22 3.71 -2.62 9.77
CA GLY A 22 3.75 -1.41 8.93
C GLY A 22 4.48 -1.60 7.61
N LEU A 23 5.60 -2.35 7.62
CA LEU A 23 6.48 -2.50 6.46
C LEU A 23 5.86 -3.37 5.36
N ILE A 24 5.16 -4.45 5.71
CA ILE A 24 4.56 -5.37 4.72
C ILE A 24 3.45 -4.69 3.90
N PRO A 25 2.47 -3.97 4.49
CA PRO A 25 1.53 -3.16 3.70
C PRO A 25 2.21 -2.05 2.88
N TRP A 26 3.29 -1.47 3.40
CA TRP A 26 4.07 -0.48 2.67
C TRP A 26 4.78 -1.07 1.45
N THR A 27 5.38 -2.26 1.57
CA THR A 27 6.02 -2.91 0.42
C THR A 27 5.01 -3.23 -0.67
N PHE A 28 3.81 -3.67 -0.32
CA PHE A 28 2.72 -3.84 -1.27
C PHE A 28 2.40 -2.54 -2.00
N PHE A 29 2.25 -1.43 -1.26
CA PHE A 29 1.97 -0.12 -1.82
C PHE A 29 3.07 0.36 -2.77
N SER A 30 4.32 0.34 -2.33
CA SER A 30 5.46 0.83 -3.12
C SER A 30 5.73 -0.03 -4.35
N SER A 31 5.66 -1.36 -4.22
CA SER A 31 5.86 -2.29 -5.35
C SER A 31 4.77 -2.14 -6.41
N ALA A 32 3.50 -2.05 -5.98
CA ALA A 32 2.38 -1.90 -6.89
C ALA A 32 2.48 -0.60 -7.71
N ILE A 33 2.82 0.54 -7.08
CA ILE A 33 2.97 1.83 -7.77
C ILE A 33 4.18 1.80 -8.71
N THR A 34 5.33 1.32 -8.23
CA THR A 34 6.55 1.27 -9.04
C THR A 34 6.34 0.40 -10.28
N ARG A 35 5.83 -0.82 -10.12
CA ARG A 35 5.60 -1.73 -11.25
C ARG A 35 4.51 -1.24 -12.19
N SER A 36 3.46 -0.56 -11.68
CA SER A 36 2.45 0.06 -12.53
C SER A 36 3.04 1.17 -13.41
N ALA A 37 4.03 1.92 -12.93
CA ALA A 37 4.72 2.95 -13.69
C ALA A 37 5.48 2.39 -14.90
N PHE A 38 6.09 1.20 -14.76
CA PHE A 38 6.86 0.56 -15.84
C PHE A 38 5.98 -0.21 -16.83
N THR A 39 4.81 -0.65 -16.41
CA THR A 39 4.02 -1.68 -17.09
C THR A 39 3.65 -1.33 -18.53
N MET A 40 3.28 -0.06 -18.82
CA MET A 40 2.90 0.37 -20.18
C MET A 40 4.09 0.44 -21.11
N VAL A 41 5.23 0.90 -20.61
CA VAL A 41 6.46 1.04 -21.43
C VAL A 41 7.07 -0.34 -21.73
N GLU A 42 7.13 -1.21 -20.73
CA GLU A 42 7.63 -2.58 -20.91
C GLU A 42 6.79 -3.40 -21.88
N ASN A 43 5.47 -3.23 -21.84
CA ASN A 43 4.54 -3.93 -22.71
C ASN A 43 4.15 -3.15 -23.98
N GLY A 44 4.91 -2.12 -24.35
CA GLY A 44 4.62 -1.24 -25.48
C GLY A 44 4.42 -1.98 -26.80
N ASN A 45 5.16 -3.09 -27.03
CA ASN A 45 4.99 -3.93 -28.23
C ASN A 45 3.62 -4.62 -28.29
N ILE A 46 3.05 -5.01 -27.15
CA ILE A 46 1.73 -5.63 -27.06
C ILE A 46 0.66 -4.54 -27.23
N VAL A 47 0.83 -3.41 -26.57
CA VAL A 47 -0.09 -2.26 -26.61
C VAL A 47 -0.27 -1.74 -28.04
N LYS A 48 0.78 -1.80 -28.87
CA LYS A 48 0.74 -1.37 -30.28
C LYS A 48 0.12 -2.39 -31.25
N LYS A 49 0.37 -3.67 -31.02
CA LYS A 49 0.07 -4.73 -31.99
C LYS A 49 -1.24 -5.45 -31.73
N VAL A 50 -1.72 -5.47 -30.49
CA VAL A 50 -2.90 -6.24 -30.09
C VAL A 50 -3.99 -5.30 -29.63
N TYR A 51 -5.19 -5.48 -30.18
CA TYR A 51 -6.37 -4.73 -29.71
C TYR A 51 -6.94 -5.40 -28.46
N PHE A 52 -6.70 -4.77 -27.30
CA PHE A 52 -7.25 -5.19 -26.00
C PHE A 52 -7.47 -3.99 -25.09
N PRO A 53 -8.31 -4.09 -24.06
CA PRO A 53 -8.48 -3.02 -23.07
C PRO A 53 -7.17 -2.80 -22.31
N ARG A 54 -6.53 -1.64 -22.51
CA ARG A 54 -5.20 -1.31 -22.00
C ARG A 54 -5.16 -1.16 -20.49
N GLU A 55 -6.29 -0.83 -19.88
CA GLU A 55 -6.45 -0.74 -18.42
C GLU A 55 -6.20 -2.07 -17.68
N ILE A 56 -6.30 -3.20 -18.37
CA ILE A 56 -6.03 -4.50 -17.80
C ILE A 56 -4.57 -4.61 -17.31
N LEU A 57 -3.62 -3.95 -17.98
CA LEU A 57 -2.20 -4.02 -17.63
C LEU A 57 -1.91 -3.49 -16.21
N PRO A 58 -2.24 -2.24 -15.85
CA PRO A 58 -2.00 -1.77 -14.48
C PRO A 58 -2.85 -2.51 -13.44
N ILE A 59 -4.08 -2.91 -13.77
CA ILE A 59 -4.94 -3.68 -12.86
C ILE A 59 -4.31 -5.06 -12.58
N SER A 60 -3.77 -5.75 -13.59
CA SER A 60 -3.13 -7.05 -13.42
C SER A 60 -1.87 -6.98 -12.53
N ILE A 61 -1.09 -5.90 -12.64
CA ILE A 61 0.07 -5.67 -11.78
C ILE A 61 -0.37 -5.49 -10.32
N VAL A 62 -1.34 -4.62 -10.07
CA VAL A 62 -1.84 -4.40 -8.71
C VAL A 62 -2.42 -5.69 -8.14
N THR A 63 -3.13 -6.48 -8.94
CA THR A 63 -3.67 -7.79 -8.51
C THR A 63 -2.54 -8.79 -8.19
N SER A 64 -1.49 -8.84 -9.02
CA SER A 64 -0.32 -9.70 -8.76
C SER A 64 0.37 -9.32 -7.44
N GLU A 65 0.54 -8.02 -7.19
CA GLU A 65 1.12 -7.55 -5.92
C GLU A 65 0.18 -7.80 -4.73
N ALA A 66 -1.14 -7.76 -4.92
CA ALA A 66 -2.09 -8.14 -3.88
C ALA A 66 -1.97 -9.63 -3.50
N VAL A 67 -1.74 -10.52 -4.47
CA VAL A 67 -1.48 -11.94 -4.20
C VAL A 67 -0.18 -12.11 -3.42
N ASN A 68 0.90 -11.42 -3.81
CA ASN A 68 2.17 -11.41 -3.07
C ASN A 68 1.98 -10.91 -1.63
N PHE A 69 1.16 -9.88 -1.45
CA PHE A 69 0.83 -9.34 -0.13
C PHE A 69 0.06 -10.37 0.72
N LEU A 70 -0.90 -11.10 0.14
CA LEU A 70 -1.61 -12.17 0.84
C LEU A 70 -0.66 -13.26 1.33
N ILE A 71 0.32 -13.66 0.52
CA ILE A 71 1.36 -14.61 0.92
C ILE A 71 2.19 -14.04 2.06
N SER A 72 2.59 -12.76 1.98
CA SER A 72 3.35 -12.09 3.03
C SER A 72 2.56 -11.93 4.34
N THR A 73 1.24 -11.85 4.27
CA THR A 73 0.37 -11.82 5.45
C THR A 73 0.45 -13.11 6.26
N ILE A 74 0.73 -14.25 5.61
CA ILE A 74 0.95 -15.52 6.32
C ILE A 74 2.15 -15.39 7.26
N ILE A 75 3.18 -14.66 6.87
CA ILE A 75 4.36 -14.39 7.70
C ILE A 75 3.95 -13.56 8.92
N ILE A 76 3.14 -12.50 8.74
CA ILE A 76 2.63 -11.69 9.86
C ILE A 76 1.84 -12.58 10.82
N LEU A 77 0.94 -13.42 10.29
CA LEU A 77 0.13 -14.33 11.12
C LEU A 77 1.01 -15.31 11.90
N ALA A 78 2.05 -15.84 11.27
CA ALA A 78 3.01 -16.71 11.96
C ALA A 78 3.68 -15.97 13.14
N PHE A 79 4.15 -14.72 12.93
CA PHE A 79 4.73 -13.92 14.01
C PHE A 79 3.74 -13.63 15.16
N VAL A 80 2.47 -13.39 14.83
CA VAL A 80 1.42 -13.15 15.84
C VAL A 80 1.16 -14.42 16.66
N ILE A 81 1.06 -15.57 16.02
CA ILE A 81 0.79 -16.86 16.67
C ILE A 81 1.98 -17.30 17.54
N PHE A 82 3.19 -17.32 16.97
CA PHE A 82 4.40 -17.73 17.71
C PHE A 82 4.79 -16.75 18.82
N GLY A 83 4.38 -15.49 18.69
CA GLY A 83 4.61 -14.46 19.70
C GLY A 83 3.69 -14.53 20.91
N GLY A 84 2.78 -15.50 21.01
CA GLY A 84 1.95 -15.75 22.19
C GLY A 84 0.78 -14.75 22.39
N ILE A 85 0.53 -13.84 21.44
CA ILE A 85 -0.57 -12.85 21.54
C ILE A 85 -1.92 -13.50 21.19
N GLY A 86 -1.90 -14.57 20.37
CA GLY A 86 -3.12 -15.22 19.87
C GLY A 86 -3.81 -14.44 18.73
N ILE A 87 -4.77 -15.08 18.11
CA ILE A 87 -5.55 -14.49 17.00
C ILE A 87 -6.66 -13.62 17.60
N SER A 88 -6.65 -12.34 17.29
CA SER A 88 -7.69 -11.40 17.71
C SER A 88 -9.00 -11.61 16.94
N LYS A 89 -10.13 -11.33 17.59
CA LYS A 89 -11.46 -11.29 16.96
C LYS A 89 -11.51 -10.25 15.82
N TYR A 90 -10.67 -9.24 15.88
CA TYR A 90 -10.63 -8.14 14.91
C TYR A 90 -10.01 -8.50 13.56
N ILE A 91 -9.45 -9.71 13.42
CA ILE A 91 -8.94 -10.22 12.13
C ILE A 91 -10.03 -10.28 11.05
N ILE A 92 -11.31 -10.29 11.45
CA ILE A 92 -12.44 -10.25 10.53
C ILE A 92 -12.48 -8.96 9.69
N PHE A 93 -11.85 -7.88 10.18
CA PHE A 93 -11.74 -6.61 9.46
C PHE A 93 -10.57 -6.56 8.48
N TYR A 94 -9.65 -7.54 8.54
CA TYR A 94 -8.50 -7.61 7.64
C TYR A 94 -8.87 -7.53 6.15
N PRO A 95 -9.85 -8.32 5.63
CA PRO A 95 -10.22 -8.24 4.22
C PRO A 95 -10.79 -6.87 3.83
N LEU A 96 -11.43 -6.16 4.75
CA LEU A 96 -11.97 -4.83 4.49
C LEU A 96 -10.84 -3.81 4.28
N VAL A 97 -9.81 -3.84 5.14
CA VAL A 97 -8.63 -2.98 5.01
C VAL A 97 -7.85 -3.30 3.73
N LEU A 98 -7.72 -4.59 3.40
CA LEU A 98 -7.07 -5.05 2.17
C LEU A 98 -7.79 -4.53 0.93
N VAL A 99 -9.14 -4.62 0.88
CA VAL A 99 -9.93 -4.08 -0.23
C VAL A 99 -9.78 -2.57 -0.34
N ALA A 100 -9.77 -1.84 0.78
CA ALA A 100 -9.55 -0.40 0.78
C ALA A 100 -8.18 -0.04 0.15
N GLN A 101 -7.12 -0.72 0.57
CA GLN A 101 -5.77 -0.55 0.03
C GLN A 101 -5.70 -0.93 -1.46
N TYR A 102 -6.32 -2.04 -1.85
CA TYR A 102 -6.35 -2.52 -3.22
C TYR A 102 -7.02 -1.53 -4.17
N VAL A 103 -8.19 -0.99 -3.80
CA VAL A 103 -8.90 0.01 -4.61
C VAL A 103 -8.08 1.31 -4.74
N LEU A 104 -7.46 1.75 -3.64
CA LEU A 104 -6.55 2.89 -3.66
C LEU A 104 -5.38 2.68 -4.63
N LEU A 105 -4.78 1.49 -4.61
CA LEU A 105 -3.67 1.15 -5.50
C LEU A 105 -4.07 1.06 -6.98
N ILE A 106 -5.27 0.56 -7.28
CA ILE A 106 -5.81 0.60 -8.66
C ILE A 106 -5.94 2.04 -9.13
N ALA A 107 -6.50 2.92 -8.29
CA ALA A 107 -6.67 4.34 -8.64
C ALA A 107 -5.32 4.99 -8.98
N ILE A 108 -4.34 4.85 -8.09
CA ILE A 108 -2.99 5.42 -8.28
C ILE A 108 -2.28 4.74 -9.46
N GLY A 109 -2.38 3.43 -9.58
CA GLY A 109 -1.76 2.64 -10.66
C GLY A 109 -2.24 3.06 -12.05
N LEU A 110 -3.54 3.30 -12.23
CA LEU A 110 -4.11 3.80 -13.48
C LEU A 110 -3.56 5.19 -13.84
N ILE A 111 -3.50 6.10 -12.86
CA ILE A 111 -2.97 7.46 -13.08
C ILE A 111 -1.49 7.41 -13.44
N VAL A 112 -0.69 6.71 -12.63
CA VAL A 112 0.75 6.64 -12.78
C VAL A 112 1.14 5.96 -14.07
N SER A 113 0.50 4.83 -14.43
CA SER A 113 0.78 4.11 -15.68
C SER A 113 0.46 4.93 -16.92
N SER A 114 -0.60 5.74 -16.88
CA SER A 114 -0.96 6.59 -18.01
C SER A 114 -0.01 7.77 -18.20
N ILE A 115 0.46 8.38 -17.11
CA ILE A 115 1.39 9.53 -17.17
C ILE A 115 2.79 9.07 -17.57
N SER A 116 3.23 7.88 -17.13
CA SER A 116 4.58 7.36 -17.41
C SER A 116 4.84 7.10 -18.90
N VAL A 117 3.80 6.94 -19.72
CA VAL A 117 3.92 6.85 -21.18
C VAL A 117 4.41 8.17 -21.79
N TYR A 118 3.93 9.30 -21.24
CA TYR A 118 4.29 10.63 -21.74
C TYR A 118 5.56 11.19 -21.11
N VAL A 119 5.82 10.83 -19.85
CA VAL A 119 6.96 11.35 -19.07
C VAL A 119 7.81 10.16 -18.60
N ARG A 120 8.86 9.83 -19.37
CA ARG A 120 9.75 8.68 -19.08
C ARG A 120 10.50 8.83 -17.75
N ASP A 121 10.85 10.04 -17.38
CA ASP A 121 11.57 10.32 -16.12
C ASP A 121 10.67 10.14 -14.88
N LEU A 122 9.35 10.07 -15.06
CA LEU A 122 8.39 9.83 -13.98
C LEU A 122 8.72 8.54 -13.20
N GLN A 123 9.23 7.53 -13.86
CA GLN A 123 9.62 6.26 -13.25
C GLN A 123 10.68 6.45 -12.15
N HIS A 124 11.69 7.27 -12.41
CA HIS A 124 12.73 7.60 -11.43
C HIS A 124 12.20 8.54 -10.33
N LEU A 125 11.37 9.51 -10.70
CA LEU A 125 10.74 10.43 -9.74
C LEU A 125 9.83 9.69 -8.75
N ILE A 126 9.10 8.67 -9.20
CA ILE A 126 8.27 7.84 -8.32
C ILE A 126 9.11 7.14 -7.25
N GLY A 127 10.28 6.61 -7.60
CA GLY A 127 11.18 5.98 -6.62
C GLY A 127 11.58 6.94 -5.50
N VAL A 128 11.99 8.16 -5.87
CA VAL A 128 12.35 9.21 -4.91
C VAL A 128 11.14 9.66 -4.10
N ALA A 129 9.98 9.85 -4.76
CA ALA A 129 8.75 10.25 -4.09
C ALA A 129 8.29 9.20 -3.07
N LEU A 130 8.31 7.92 -3.42
CA LEU A 130 7.97 6.83 -2.51
C LEU A 130 8.92 6.77 -1.31
N GLN A 131 10.21 7.04 -1.50
CA GLN A 131 11.17 7.09 -0.40
C GLN A 131 10.87 8.24 0.56
N LEU A 132 10.54 9.43 0.06
CA LEU A 132 10.10 10.55 0.89
C LEU A 132 8.78 10.22 1.62
N PHE A 133 7.86 9.60 0.91
CA PHE A 133 6.56 9.20 1.45
C PHE A 133 6.66 8.12 2.53
N PHE A 134 7.68 7.25 2.45
CA PHE A 134 8.02 6.28 3.50
C PHE A 134 8.32 6.97 4.83
N TYR A 135 9.14 8.01 4.80
CA TYR A 135 9.47 8.77 6.02
C TYR A 135 8.31 9.65 6.52
N ALA A 136 7.44 10.11 5.61
CA ALA A 136 6.24 10.86 5.97
C ALA A 136 5.12 9.97 6.55
N THR A 137 5.23 8.65 6.39
CA THR A 137 4.27 7.69 6.92
C THR A 137 4.82 7.03 8.19
N PRO A 138 4.05 6.89 9.28
CA PRO A 138 4.53 6.33 10.55
C PRO A 138 4.70 4.79 10.46
N ILE A 139 5.71 4.33 9.68
CA ILE A 139 5.98 2.91 9.46
C ILE A 139 6.90 2.36 10.56
N VAL A 140 7.95 3.10 10.90
CA VAL A 140 9.00 2.67 11.85
C VAL A 140 8.78 3.29 13.23
N TYR A 141 8.04 4.38 13.30
CA TYR A 141 7.74 5.12 14.51
C TYR A 141 6.23 5.15 14.81
N SER A 142 5.87 5.42 16.06
CA SER A 142 4.47 5.63 16.45
C SER A 142 4.02 7.06 16.09
N ALA A 143 2.76 7.23 15.69
CA ALA A 143 2.18 8.55 15.40
C ALA A 143 2.24 9.51 16.60
N ASP A 144 2.33 8.98 17.83
CA ASP A 144 2.39 9.77 19.07
C ASP A 144 3.69 10.55 19.23
N VAL A 145 4.76 10.14 18.55
CA VAL A 145 6.08 10.81 18.60
C VAL A 145 6.05 12.15 17.88
N ILE A 146 5.08 12.34 16.97
CA ILE A 146 5.00 13.58 16.19
C ILE A 146 4.29 14.68 16.99
N PRO A 147 4.90 15.89 17.09
CA PRO A 147 4.25 17.04 17.71
C PRO A 147 2.89 17.34 17.09
N ALA A 148 1.94 17.81 17.92
CA ALA A 148 0.55 18.07 17.51
C ALA A 148 0.44 19.02 16.30
N GLU A 149 1.41 19.92 16.12
CA GLU A 149 1.48 20.88 15.03
C GLU A 149 1.63 20.23 13.64
N TYR A 150 2.25 19.03 13.56
CA TYR A 150 2.52 18.33 12.30
C TYR A 150 1.58 17.13 12.07
N ARG A 151 0.67 16.84 12.99
CA ARG A 151 -0.29 15.70 12.85
C ARG A 151 -1.21 15.82 11.64
N TRP A 152 -1.46 17.03 11.16
CA TRP A 152 -2.27 17.24 9.95
C TRP A 152 -1.67 16.56 8.71
N ILE A 153 -0.34 16.44 8.62
CA ILE A 153 0.35 15.75 7.52
C ILE A 153 0.00 14.26 7.52
N LEU A 154 -0.06 13.65 8.71
CA LEU A 154 -0.46 12.25 8.85
C LEU A 154 -1.92 12.05 8.47
N ASN A 155 -2.79 12.99 8.81
CA ASN A 155 -4.22 12.91 8.52
C ASN A 155 -4.56 13.04 7.03
N ILE A 156 -3.70 13.68 6.24
CA ILE A 156 -3.88 13.77 4.77
C ILE A 156 -3.41 12.48 4.08
N ASN A 157 -2.47 11.77 4.70
CA ASN A 157 -1.87 10.59 4.10
C ASN A 157 -2.77 9.35 4.24
N PRO A 158 -3.35 8.82 3.13
CA PRO A 158 -4.24 7.65 3.21
C PRO A 158 -3.53 6.39 3.71
N MET A 159 -2.21 6.28 3.49
CA MET A 159 -1.44 5.13 3.96
C MET A 159 -1.27 5.09 5.47
N THR A 160 -1.33 6.24 6.16
CA THR A 160 -1.29 6.29 7.63
C THR A 160 -2.45 5.47 8.21
N TYR A 161 -3.67 5.75 7.76
CA TYR A 161 -4.87 5.04 8.23
C TYR A 161 -4.84 3.54 7.92
N ILE A 162 -4.31 3.15 6.76
CA ILE A 162 -4.17 1.75 6.37
C ILE A 162 -3.20 1.03 7.31
N ILE A 163 -2.04 1.63 7.58
CA ILE A 163 -1.01 1.04 8.44
C ILE A 163 -1.49 0.96 9.89
N GLU A 164 -2.16 2.00 10.40
CA GLU A 164 -2.75 1.99 11.74
C GLU A 164 -3.83 0.91 11.86
N ALA A 165 -4.70 0.76 10.84
CA ALA A 165 -5.70 -0.30 10.84
C ALA A 165 -5.07 -1.71 10.85
N TYR A 166 -3.98 -1.96 10.12
CA TYR A 166 -3.26 -3.23 10.22
C TYR A 166 -2.61 -3.43 11.58
N ARG A 167 -2.07 -2.38 12.21
CA ARG A 167 -1.53 -2.45 13.57
C ARG A 167 -2.60 -2.74 14.60
N ASP A 168 -3.77 -2.14 14.47
CA ASP A 168 -4.89 -2.38 15.37
C ASP A 168 -5.38 -3.82 15.29
N ILE A 169 -5.36 -4.43 14.08
CA ILE A 169 -5.72 -5.85 13.91
C ILE A 169 -4.66 -6.78 14.50
N PHE A 170 -3.38 -6.59 14.13
CA PHE A 170 -2.34 -7.59 14.36
C PHE A 170 -1.48 -7.33 15.60
N TYR A 171 -1.39 -6.07 16.05
CA TYR A 171 -0.52 -5.67 17.15
C TYR A 171 -1.32 -5.24 18.38
N ASN A 172 -2.15 -4.19 18.26
CA ASN A 172 -2.89 -3.60 19.39
C ASN A 172 -4.07 -4.46 19.83
N GLN A 173 -4.63 -5.28 18.92
CA GLN A 173 -5.86 -6.05 19.12
C GLN A 173 -7.04 -5.17 19.59
N THR A 174 -7.13 -3.97 19.06
CA THR A 174 -8.19 -2.99 19.34
C THR A 174 -9.16 -2.90 18.17
N MET A 175 -10.32 -2.30 18.43
CA MET A 175 -11.31 -2.06 17.38
C MET A 175 -10.79 -0.97 16.45
N ILE A 176 -10.87 -1.22 15.14
CA ILE A 176 -10.48 -0.25 14.12
C ILE A 176 -11.46 0.92 14.13
N ASP A 177 -10.95 2.12 13.96
CA ASP A 177 -11.79 3.29 13.70
C ASP A 177 -12.45 3.16 12.33
N ILE A 178 -13.74 2.83 12.34
CA ILE A 178 -14.52 2.54 11.13
C ILE A 178 -14.72 3.80 10.29
N VAL A 179 -14.83 4.98 10.91
CA VAL A 179 -15.10 6.24 10.19
C VAL A 179 -13.97 6.63 9.25
N PRO A 180 -12.69 6.69 9.66
CA PRO A 180 -11.58 6.95 8.75
C PRO A 180 -11.47 5.90 7.64
N LEU A 181 -11.72 4.63 7.95
CA LEU A 181 -11.67 3.55 6.98
C LEU A 181 -12.75 3.68 5.90
N LEU A 182 -13.98 4.02 6.27
CA LEU A 182 -15.07 4.29 5.32
C LEU A 182 -14.77 5.51 4.45
N LEU A 183 -14.25 6.59 5.03
CA LEU A 183 -13.83 7.77 4.27
C LEU A 183 -12.73 7.43 3.28
N LEU A 184 -11.79 6.58 3.66
CA LEU A 184 -10.73 6.09 2.79
C LEU A 184 -11.28 5.25 1.64
N ILE A 185 -12.22 4.35 1.89
CA ILE A 185 -12.87 3.52 0.84
C ILE A 185 -13.61 4.42 -0.14
N VAL A 186 -14.42 5.36 0.34
CA VAL A 186 -15.15 6.30 -0.52
C VAL A 186 -14.17 7.18 -1.32
N GLY A 187 -13.14 7.72 -0.67
CA GLY A 187 -12.11 8.50 -1.33
C GLY A 187 -11.34 7.72 -2.40
N SER A 188 -11.00 6.46 -2.12
CA SER A 188 -10.31 5.61 -3.09
C SER A 188 -11.20 5.21 -4.28
N LEU A 189 -12.51 5.02 -4.07
CA LEU A 189 -13.46 4.79 -5.15
C LEU A 189 -13.59 6.03 -6.05
N VAL A 190 -13.70 7.21 -5.47
CA VAL A 190 -13.71 8.47 -6.22
C VAL A 190 -12.40 8.64 -7.00
N ALA A 191 -11.26 8.39 -6.36
CA ALA A 191 -9.96 8.43 -7.01
C ALA A 191 -9.85 7.41 -8.16
N CYS A 192 -10.46 6.22 -8.01
CA CYS A 192 -10.50 5.19 -9.05
C CYS A 192 -11.30 5.67 -10.29
N VAL A 193 -12.46 6.30 -10.08
CA VAL A 193 -13.25 6.89 -11.18
C VAL A 193 -12.46 7.98 -11.90
N ILE A 194 -11.80 8.87 -11.15
CA ILE A 194 -10.96 9.94 -11.71
C ILE A 194 -9.78 9.32 -12.47
N GLY A 195 -9.10 8.34 -11.88
CA GLY A 195 -7.98 7.63 -12.51
C GLY A 195 -8.37 6.96 -13.82
N TYR A 196 -9.54 6.31 -13.84
CA TYR A 196 -10.09 5.70 -15.05
C TYR A 196 -10.41 6.73 -16.13
N MET A 197 -11.00 7.88 -15.75
CA MET A 197 -11.29 8.97 -16.70
C MET A 197 -10.00 9.55 -17.29
N ILE A 198 -8.98 9.77 -16.47
CA ILE A 198 -7.65 10.26 -16.91
C ILE A 198 -7.03 9.23 -17.86
N PHE A 199 -7.03 7.96 -17.47
CA PHE A 199 -6.49 6.87 -18.28
C PHE A 199 -7.17 6.80 -19.65
N ASN A 200 -8.50 6.84 -19.72
CA ASN A 200 -9.27 6.79 -20.96
C ASN A 200 -9.00 7.99 -21.87
N LYS A 201 -8.72 9.15 -21.31
CA LYS A 201 -8.36 10.34 -22.07
C LYS A 201 -6.95 10.22 -22.66
N LEU A 202 -6.00 9.74 -21.88
CA LEU A 202 -4.58 9.64 -22.26
C LEU A 202 -4.30 8.45 -23.18
N GLN A 203 -5.02 7.33 -23.03
CA GLN A 203 -4.76 6.12 -23.83
C GLN A 203 -4.88 6.32 -25.34
N LYS A 204 -5.59 7.37 -25.79
CA LYS A 204 -5.75 7.69 -27.22
C LYS A 204 -4.42 8.02 -27.91
N GLY A 205 -3.48 8.63 -27.17
CA GLY A 205 -2.16 9.00 -27.67
C GLY A 205 -1.05 7.94 -27.41
N PHE A 206 -1.33 6.81 -26.75
CA PHE A 206 -0.29 5.83 -26.41
C PHE A 206 0.42 5.22 -27.62
N ALA A 207 -0.31 5.06 -28.73
CA ALA A 207 0.28 4.47 -29.95
C ALA A 207 1.36 5.35 -30.59
N GLU A 208 1.32 6.65 -30.34
CA GLU A 208 2.27 7.64 -30.89
C GLU A 208 3.48 7.84 -29.97
N GLN A 209 3.32 7.61 -28.65
CA GLN A 209 4.34 7.92 -27.64
C GLN A 209 5.16 6.71 -27.20
N LEU A 210 4.64 5.51 -27.33
CA LEU A 210 5.32 4.25 -27.07
C LEU A 210 6.17 3.83 -28.28
#